data_6b40991388ccc60632af12b2d718b53b
#
_entry.id   6b40991388ccc60632af12b2d718b53b
#
_cell.length_a   1.000
_cell.length_b   1.000
_cell.length_c   1.000
_cell.angle_alpha   90.00
_cell.angle_beta   90.00
_cell.angle_gamma   90.00
#
_symmetry.space_group_name_H-M   'P 1'
#
loop_
_entity.id
_entity.type
_entity.pdbx_description
1 polymer ?
#
loop_
_entity_poly.entity_id
_entity_poly.type
_entity_poly.pdbx_seq_one_letter_code
_entity_poly.pdbx_strand_id
1 'polypeptide(L)'
;MTSQTQSQDSQVLLTMTNVCKSFPGVKALDNANLTVRSHSVHALMGENGAGKSTLLKCLFGIYAKDEGEILFLGQPVNFKTSKEALENGISMVHQELNLVRQTSVMDNLWLGRYPLKGPFVDHAKMYRDTKAIFDELDIDVDPKEKVAKLSVSQMQMIEIAKAFSYNAKVVIMDEPTSSLSEKEVEHLFKIIDKLKQRGCGIIYISHKMDEIFKICDEITILRDGKWINTVNVKESSMEQIVGMMVGRELTQRFPEKTNTPKEVILQVENLTAKNQPSIQNVSFELRKGEILGIAGLVGAKRTDIVEAIFGVRELTEGTIKLHGKTVKNHTALEAINNGFALVTEERRSTGIYSNLSIEFNSLISNMKSYLTPWKLLSTKKMKSDTQWVIDSMNVKTPSHRTTIGSLSGGNQQKVIIGRWLLTQPEILMLDEPTRGIDIGAKFEIYQLIQELAKKDKGIIMISSEMPELLGVTDRILVMSNGKLAGIVETAKTSQEEILQLAAKYL
;
A
#
# COMPACT_ATOMS: atom_id res chain seq x y z
N MET A 1 9.24 -50.41 -7.37
CA MET A 1 8.23 -49.71 -8.19
C MET A 1 8.48 -48.24 -8.05
N THR A 2 9.22 -47.69 -8.98
CA THR A 2 9.63 -46.27 -9.08
C THR A 2 8.50 -45.51 -9.70
N SER A 3 7.83 -44.67 -8.90
CA SER A 3 6.82 -43.72 -9.39
C SER A 3 7.53 -42.63 -10.20
N GLN A 4 7.42 -42.73 -11.52
CA GLN A 4 7.72 -41.62 -12.43
C GLN A 4 6.66 -40.54 -12.23
N THR A 5 7.03 -39.47 -11.55
CA THR A 5 6.28 -38.21 -11.58
C THR A 5 6.49 -37.62 -12.98
N GLN A 6 5.52 -37.80 -13.87
CA GLN A 6 5.48 -37.10 -15.15
C GLN A 6 5.47 -35.60 -14.87
N SER A 7 6.52 -34.90 -15.26
CA SER A 7 6.50 -33.46 -15.46
C SER A 7 5.47 -33.16 -16.54
N GLN A 8 4.29 -32.65 -16.18
CA GLN A 8 3.35 -32.08 -17.13
C GLN A 8 4.08 -30.91 -17.81
N ASP A 9 4.36 -31.06 -19.12
CA ASP A 9 4.95 -30.00 -19.94
C ASP A 9 4.06 -28.75 -19.84
N SER A 10 4.54 -27.71 -19.15
CA SER A 10 3.81 -26.47 -18.96
C SER A 10 3.82 -25.66 -20.26
N GLN A 11 2.70 -25.73 -21.00
CA GLN A 11 2.51 -25.00 -22.25
C GLN A 11 2.53 -23.49 -22.02
N VAL A 12 3.23 -22.74 -22.89
CA VAL A 12 3.17 -21.27 -22.90
C VAL A 12 1.79 -20.82 -23.35
N LEU A 13 1.09 -20.09 -22.49
CA LEU A 13 -0.25 -19.54 -22.79
C LEU A 13 -0.18 -18.10 -23.32
N LEU A 14 0.74 -17.29 -22.77
CA LEU A 14 0.90 -15.89 -23.12
C LEU A 14 2.37 -15.54 -23.23
N THR A 15 2.72 -14.81 -24.29
CA THR A 15 4.03 -14.17 -24.43
C THR A 15 3.83 -12.72 -24.85
N MET A 16 4.46 -11.82 -24.15
CA MET A 16 4.57 -10.40 -24.47
C MET A 16 6.04 -10.09 -24.72
N THR A 17 6.37 -9.58 -25.89
CA THR A 17 7.76 -9.36 -26.32
C THR A 17 7.97 -7.91 -26.74
N ASN A 18 8.93 -7.24 -26.14
CA ASN A 18 9.36 -5.87 -26.44
C ASN A 18 8.19 -4.87 -26.49
N VAL A 19 7.24 -5.01 -25.56
CA VAL A 19 6.06 -4.15 -25.52
C VAL A 19 6.45 -2.75 -25.07
N CYS A 20 6.14 -1.75 -25.90
CA CYS A 20 6.34 -0.34 -25.62
C CYS A 20 5.02 0.40 -25.48
N LYS A 21 4.97 1.40 -24.60
CA LYS A 21 3.86 2.31 -24.41
C LYS A 21 4.31 3.66 -23.89
N SER A 22 3.94 4.73 -24.62
CA SER A 22 4.21 6.10 -24.23
C SER A 22 2.92 6.87 -23.96
N PHE A 23 2.98 7.78 -23.00
CA PHE A 23 1.96 8.80 -22.73
C PHE A 23 2.61 10.18 -22.82
N PRO A 24 1.84 11.28 -22.93
CA PRO A 24 2.43 12.61 -22.98
C PRO A 24 3.40 12.86 -21.83
N GLY A 25 4.67 13.05 -22.14
CA GLY A 25 5.74 13.33 -21.17
C GLY A 25 6.36 12.13 -20.46
N VAL A 26 5.89 10.87 -20.72
CA VAL A 26 6.49 9.69 -20.08
C VAL A 26 6.43 8.45 -20.96
N LYS A 27 7.54 7.72 -21.07
CA LYS A 27 7.59 6.36 -21.65
C LYS A 27 7.30 5.36 -20.54
N ALA A 28 6.06 4.86 -20.49
CA ALA A 28 5.59 4.01 -19.41
C ALA A 28 6.02 2.53 -19.55
N LEU A 29 6.28 2.09 -20.79
CA LEU A 29 6.87 0.78 -21.10
C LEU A 29 7.95 0.97 -22.17
N ASP A 30 9.09 0.33 -21.96
CA ASP A 30 10.25 0.34 -22.84
C ASP A 30 10.82 -1.08 -22.94
N ASN A 31 10.40 -1.81 -23.99
CA ASN A 31 10.77 -3.22 -24.22
C ASN A 31 10.40 -4.15 -23.04
N ALA A 32 9.18 -4.04 -22.53
CA ALA A 32 8.69 -4.92 -21.48
C ALA A 32 8.39 -6.32 -22.02
N ASN A 33 8.78 -7.35 -21.24
CA ASN A 33 8.57 -8.76 -21.60
C ASN A 33 7.85 -9.48 -20.44
N LEU A 34 6.99 -10.45 -20.81
CA LEU A 34 6.30 -11.32 -19.87
C LEU A 34 5.93 -12.63 -20.55
N THR A 35 6.18 -13.76 -19.89
CA THR A 35 5.76 -15.08 -20.36
C THR A 35 4.97 -15.78 -19.27
N VAL A 36 3.79 -16.30 -19.60
CA VAL A 36 2.92 -17.01 -18.65
C VAL A 36 2.64 -18.43 -19.17
N ARG A 37 2.79 -19.40 -18.29
CA ARG A 37 2.62 -20.81 -18.60
C ARG A 37 1.33 -21.37 -18.02
N SER A 38 0.84 -22.48 -18.58
CA SER A 38 -0.25 -23.24 -17.97
C SER A 38 0.17 -23.83 -16.63
N HIS A 39 -0.78 -24.06 -15.74
CA HIS A 39 -0.54 -24.67 -14.43
C HIS A 39 0.49 -23.91 -13.57
N SER A 40 0.65 -22.61 -13.76
CA SER A 40 1.66 -21.80 -13.06
C SER A 40 1.10 -20.49 -12.53
N VAL A 41 1.73 -20.00 -11.46
CA VAL A 41 1.54 -18.65 -10.94
C VAL A 41 2.78 -17.84 -11.24
N HIS A 42 2.64 -16.82 -12.04
CA HIS A 42 3.71 -15.93 -12.46
C HIS A 42 3.57 -14.58 -11.76
N ALA A 43 4.51 -14.23 -10.90
CA ALA A 43 4.52 -12.92 -10.25
C ALA A 43 5.00 -11.82 -11.22
N LEU A 44 4.30 -10.70 -11.26
CA LEU A 44 4.76 -9.49 -11.93
C LEU A 44 5.11 -8.43 -10.88
N MET A 45 6.39 -8.18 -10.68
CA MET A 45 6.93 -7.34 -9.62
C MET A 45 7.64 -6.10 -10.15
N GLY A 46 7.80 -5.10 -9.28
CA GLY A 46 8.44 -3.82 -9.56
C GLY A 46 7.87 -2.74 -8.66
N GLU A 47 8.56 -1.61 -8.55
CA GLU A 47 8.09 -0.46 -7.78
C GLU A 47 6.80 0.16 -8.37
N ASN A 48 6.18 1.08 -7.62
CA ASN A 48 5.07 1.87 -8.15
C ASN A 48 5.57 2.76 -9.30
N GLY A 49 4.87 2.69 -10.43
CA GLY A 49 5.33 3.36 -11.66
C GLY A 49 6.26 2.52 -12.55
N ALA A 50 6.64 1.30 -12.14
CA ALA A 50 7.49 0.40 -12.94
C ALA A 50 6.84 -0.11 -14.24
N GLY A 51 5.57 0.22 -14.51
CA GLY A 51 4.88 -0.16 -15.74
C GLY A 51 3.97 -1.39 -15.62
N LYS A 52 3.89 -2.07 -14.46
CA LYS A 52 3.09 -3.30 -14.27
C LYS A 52 1.64 -3.17 -14.77
N SER A 53 0.90 -2.23 -14.18
CA SER A 53 -0.50 -2.00 -14.55
C SER A 53 -0.66 -1.53 -16.02
N THR A 54 0.33 -0.81 -16.57
CA THR A 54 0.32 -0.40 -17.98
C THR A 54 0.47 -1.61 -18.90
N LEU A 55 1.39 -2.53 -18.58
CA LEU A 55 1.60 -3.76 -19.34
C LEU A 55 0.33 -4.62 -19.38
N LEU A 56 -0.33 -4.79 -18.22
CA LEU A 56 -1.58 -5.55 -18.13
C LEU A 56 -2.75 -4.85 -18.80
N LYS A 57 -2.82 -3.52 -18.75
CA LYS A 57 -3.83 -2.75 -19.49
C LYS A 57 -3.63 -2.82 -21.00
N CYS A 58 -2.40 -2.96 -21.48
CA CYS A 58 -2.13 -3.26 -22.90
C CYS A 58 -2.60 -4.68 -23.27
N LEU A 59 -2.34 -5.67 -22.41
CA LEU A 59 -2.83 -7.04 -22.60
C LEU A 59 -4.37 -7.10 -22.62
N PHE A 60 -5.00 -6.37 -21.70
CA PHE A 60 -6.46 -6.40 -21.51
C PHE A 60 -7.23 -5.47 -22.47
N GLY A 61 -6.55 -4.85 -23.46
CA GLY A 61 -7.18 -4.00 -24.48
C GLY A 61 -7.71 -2.65 -23.97
N ILE A 62 -7.27 -2.19 -22.79
CA ILE A 62 -7.59 -0.86 -22.24
C ILE A 62 -6.69 0.19 -22.90
N TYR A 63 -5.41 -0.14 -23.11
CA TYR A 63 -4.47 0.70 -23.85
C TYR A 63 -3.97 -0.04 -25.09
N ALA A 64 -3.92 0.66 -26.22
CA ALA A 64 -3.20 0.15 -27.38
C ALA A 64 -1.69 0.25 -27.08
N LYS A 65 -0.94 -0.85 -27.30
CA LYS A 65 0.52 -0.81 -27.30
C LYS A 65 1.03 0.00 -28.49
N ASP A 66 2.18 0.63 -28.35
CA ASP A 66 2.79 1.39 -29.44
C ASP A 66 3.68 0.47 -30.31
N GLU A 67 4.45 -0.43 -29.67
CA GLU A 67 5.34 -1.40 -30.30
C GLU A 67 5.31 -2.75 -29.57
N GLY A 68 5.97 -3.76 -30.15
CA GLY A 68 6.09 -5.11 -29.58
C GLY A 68 4.98 -6.06 -30.01
N GLU A 69 5.05 -7.29 -29.56
CA GLU A 69 4.14 -8.37 -29.93
C GLU A 69 3.50 -9.01 -28.69
N ILE A 70 2.24 -9.44 -28.83
CA ILE A 70 1.53 -10.24 -27.82
C ILE A 70 1.01 -11.49 -28.51
N LEU A 71 1.48 -12.65 -28.04
CA LEU A 71 1.00 -13.96 -28.48
C LEU A 71 0.16 -14.57 -27.36
N PHE A 72 -1.06 -14.96 -27.69
CA PHE A 72 -1.94 -15.71 -26.79
C PHE A 72 -2.31 -17.04 -27.43
N LEU A 73 -2.03 -18.15 -26.74
CA LEU A 73 -2.14 -19.52 -27.23
C LEU A 73 -1.40 -19.71 -28.58
N GLY A 74 -0.24 -19.06 -28.72
CA GLY A 74 0.58 -19.11 -29.94
C GLY A 74 0.09 -18.25 -31.10
N GLN A 75 -1.02 -17.50 -30.95
CA GLN A 75 -1.56 -16.60 -31.96
C GLN A 75 -1.32 -15.13 -31.62
N PRO A 76 -0.94 -14.29 -32.57
CA PRO A 76 -0.79 -12.87 -32.34
C PRO A 76 -2.16 -12.22 -32.05
N VAL A 77 -2.22 -11.46 -30.95
CA VAL A 77 -3.44 -10.78 -30.49
C VAL A 77 -3.19 -9.29 -30.27
N ASN A 78 -4.25 -8.50 -30.49
CA ASN A 78 -4.27 -7.08 -30.18
C ASN A 78 -5.70 -6.67 -29.82
N PHE A 79 -6.10 -6.99 -28.59
CA PHE A 79 -7.45 -6.71 -28.11
C PHE A 79 -7.70 -5.21 -28.07
N LYS A 80 -8.86 -4.78 -28.57
CA LYS A 80 -9.28 -3.37 -28.61
C LYS A 80 -10.15 -2.98 -27.43
N THR A 81 -10.68 -3.97 -26.70
CA THR A 81 -11.55 -3.78 -25.56
C THR A 81 -11.33 -4.89 -24.54
N SER A 82 -11.60 -4.58 -23.26
CA SER A 82 -11.56 -5.58 -22.19
C SER A 82 -12.59 -6.71 -22.38
N LYS A 83 -13.70 -6.44 -23.06
CA LYS A 83 -14.69 -7.46 -23.43
C LYS A 83 -14.09 -8.49 -24.38
N GLU A 84 -13.37 -8.04 -25.39
CA GLU A 84 -12.69 -8.92 -26.35
C GLU A 84 -11.65 -9.81 -25.65
N ALA A 85 -10.86 -9.25 -24.71
CA ALA A 85 -9.90 -10.03 -23.91
C ALA A 85 -10.61 -11.11 -23.07
N LEU A 86 -11.72 -10.76 -22.40
CA LEU A 86 -12.54 -11.68 -21.61
C LEU A 86 -13.11 -12.82 -22.45
N GLU A 87 -13.68 -12.51 -23.63
CA GLU A 87 -14.25 -13.49 -24.54
C GLU A 87 -13.20 -14.44 -25.11
N ASN A 88 -11.95 -14.01 -25.21
CA ASN A 88 -10.81 -14.85 -25.62
C ASN A 88 -10.16 -15.63 -24.46
N GLY A 89 -10.64 -15.50 -23.23
CA GLY A 89 -10.16 -16.29 -22.10
C GLY A 89 -9.05 -15.63 -21.26
N ILE A 90 -8.95 -14.30 -21.27
CA ILE A 90 -8.12 -13.53 -20.34
C ILE A 90 -9.06 -12.80 -19.38
N SER A 91 -8.95 -13.06 -18.09
CA SER A 91 -9.77 -12.42 -17.05
C SER A 91 -8.89 -11.61 -16.08
N MET A 92 -9.48 -10.61 -15.45
CA MET A 92 -8.77 -9.73 -14.52
C MET A 92 -9.59 -9.47 -13.25
N VAL A 93 -8.99 -9.72 -12.11
CA VAL A 93 -9.45 -9.30 -10.79
C VAL A 93 -8.72 -8.00 -10.47
N HIS A 94 -9.46 -6.90 -10.39
CA HIS A 94 -8.90 -5.57 -10.16
C HIS A 94 -8.64 -5.32 -8.67
N GLN A 95 -7.72 -4.40 -8.38
CA GLN A 95 -7.46 -3.91 -7.03
C GLN A 95 -8.68 -3.22 -6.41
N GLU A 96 -9.43 -2.45 -7.21
CA GLU A 96 -10.69 -1.83 -6.79
C GLU A 96 -11.87 -2.73 -7.17
N LEU A 97 -12.80 -2.92 -6.23
CA LEU A 97 -13.99 -3.76 -6.44
C LEU A 97 -14.97 -3.10 -7.40
N ASN A 98 -15.21 -3.75 -8.54
CA ASN A 98 -16.05 -3.23 -9.63
C ASN A 98 -17.44 -3.89 -9.66
N LEU A 99 -18.01 -4.17 -8.47
CA LEU A 99 -19.34 -4.77 -8.35
C LEU A 99 -20.45 -3.71 -8.27
N VAL A 100 -21.58 -3.99 -8.92
CA VAL A 100 -22.79 -3.16 -8.85
C VAL A 100 -23.51 -3.46 -7.56
N ARG A 101 -23.35 -2.60 -6.56
CA ARG A 101 -23.82 -2.82 -5.17
C ARG A 101 -25.34 -3.03 -5.03
N GLN A 102 -26.14 -2.43 -5.91
CA GLN A 102 -27.61 -2.45 -5.83
C GLN A 102 -28.24 -3.71 -6.42
N THR A 103 -27.48 -4.54 -7.13
CA THR A 103 -27.92 -5.78 -7.76
C THR A 103 -27.53 -7.00 -6.94
N SER A 104 -28.07 -8.18 -7.30
CA SER A 104 -27.71 -9.42 -6.65
C SER A 104 -26.30 -9.88 -7.04
N VAL A 105 -25.76 -10.82 -6.26
CA VAL A 105 -24.48 -11.46 -6.53
C VAL A 105 -24.49 -12.18 -7.89
N MET A 106 -25.55 -12.96 -8.17
CA MET A 106 -25.66 -13.66 -9.45
C MET A 106 -25.77 -12.69 -10.63
N ASP A 107 -26.44 -11.53 -10.47
CA ASP A 107 -26.50 -10.50 -11.52
C ASP A 107 -25.10 -9.94 -11.82
N ASN A 108 -24.28 -9.72 -10.79
CA ASN A 108 -22.89 -9.28 -10.96
C ASN A 108 -22.02 -10.33 -11.65
N LEU A 109 -22.22 -11.63 -11.32
CA LEU A 109 -21.46 -12.73 -11.91
C LEU A 109 -21.74 -12.86 -13.41
N TRP A 110 -23.00 -12.71 -13.80
CA TRP A 110 -23.47 -12.90 -15.18
C TRP A 110 -23.67 -11.61 -15.95
N LEU A 111 -23.24 -10.48 -15.43
CA LEU A 111 -23.39 -9.17 -16.07
C LEU A 111 -22.85 -9.18 -17.51
N GLY A 112 -23.70 -8.83 -18.47
CA GLY A 112 -23.38 -8.79 -19.91
C GLY A 112 -23.37 -10.15 -20.62
N ARG A 113 -23.71 -11.27 -19.91
CA ARG A 113 -23.76 -12.65 -20.47
C ARG A 113 -24.86 -13.48 -19.81
N TYR A 114 -26.00 -12.86 -19.56
CA TYR A 114 -27.14 -13.54 -18.94
C TYR A 114 -27.57 -14.78 -19.71
N PRO A 115 -27.73 -15.96 -19.08
CA PRO A 115 -28.35 -17.10 -19.75
C PRO A 115 -29.79 -16.79 -20.10
N LEU A 116 -30.20 -17.15 -21.32
CA LEU A 116 -31.53 -16.85 -21.85
C LEU A 116 -32.38 -18.10 -21.97
N LYS A 117 -33.68 -17.96 -21.70
CA LYS A 117 -34.73 -18.91 -22.00
C LYS A 117 -35.72 -18.24 -22.94
N GLY A 118 -35.54 -18.45 -24.26
CA GLY A 118 -36.22 -17.66 -25.26
C GLY A 118 -35.80 -16.18 -25.15
N PRO A 119 -36.73 -15.20 -25.16
CA PRO A 119 -36.39 -13.78 -25.07
C PRO A 119 -36.14 -13.29 -23.62
N PHE A 120 -36.27 -14.15 -22.61
CA PHE A 120 -36.17 -13.77 -21.20
C PHE A 120 -34.91 -14.31 -20.55
N VAL A 121 -34.47 -13.62 -19.50
CA VAL A 121 -33.34 -14.08 -18.65
C VAL A 121 -33.75 -15.31 -17.84
N ASP A 122 -32.96 -16.38 -17.90
CA ASP A 122 -33.16 -17.60 -17.11
C ASP A 122 -32.53 -17.47 -15.72
N HIS A 123 -33.26 -16.82 -14.80
CA HIS A 123 -32.83 -16.65 -13.42
C HIS A 123 -32.62 -17.98 -12.68
N ALA A 124 -33.36 -19.03 -13.02
CA ALA A 124 -33.21 -20.33 -12.40
C ALA A 124 -31.88 -20.98 -12.81
N LYS A 125 -31.48 -20.85 -14.06
CA LYS A 125 -30.16 -21.28 -14.54
C LYS A 125 -29.06 -20.45 -13.91
N MET A 126 -29.19 -19.10 -13.87
CA MET A 126 -28.23 -18.21 -13.21
C MET A 126 -27.96 -18.63 -11.77
N TYR A 127 -29.03 -18.89 -11.01
CA TYR A 127 -28.90 -19.29 -9.62
C TYR A 127 -28.14 -20.61 -9.49
N ARG A 128 -28.54 -21.66 -10.26
CA ARG A 128 -27.87 -22.95 -10.21
C ARG A 128 -26.40 -22.90 -10.60
N ASP A 129 -26.09 -22.20 -11.68
CA ASP A 129 -24.73 -22.08 -12.19
C ASP A 129 -23.85 -21.27 -11.20
N THR A 130 -24.40 -20.21 -10.60
CA THR A 130 -23.70 -19.44 -9.56
C THR A 130 -23.45 -20.29 -8.33
N LYS A 131 -24.47 -21.05 -7.86
CA LYS A 131 -24.34 -21.91 -6.69
C LYS A 131 -23.29 -23.00 -6.92
N ALA A 132 -23.28 -23.63 -8.11
CA ALA A 132 -22.25 -24.60 -8.47
C ALA A 132 -20.82 -24.04 -8.42
N ILE A 133 -20.63 -22.82 -8.90
CA ILE A 133 -19.32 -22.12 -8.81
C ILE A 133 -18.97 -21.85 -7.35
N PHE A 134 -19.92 -21.41 -6.53
CA PHE A 134 -19.67 -21.11 -5.13
C PHE A 134 -19.37 -22.36 -4.31
N ASP A 135 -20.09 -23.44 -4.54
CA ASP A 135 -19.83 -24.74 -3.91
C ASP A 135 -18.43 -25.27 -4.27
N GLU A 136 -18.00 -25.08 -5.53
CA GLU A 136 -16.67 -25.46 -5.96
C GLU A 136 -15.56 -24.58 -5.32
N LEU A 137 -15.81 -23.28 -5.17
CA LEU A 137 -14.85 -22.32 -4.60
C LEU A 137 -14.94 -22.21 -3.07
N ASP A 138 -15.86 -22.94 -2.42
CA ASP A 138 -16.12 -22.87 -0.99
C ASP A 138 -16.51 -21.47 -0.53
N ILE A 139 -17.39 -20.80 -1.32
CA ILE A 139 -17.91 -19.47 -1.03
C ILE A 139 -19.30 -19.58 -0.41
N ASP A 140 -19.42 -19.19 0.86
CA ASP A 140 -20.69 -19.19 1.60
C ASP A 140 -21.41 -17.83 1.46
N VAL A 141 -22.04 -17.62 0.29
CA VAL A 141 -22.87 -16.43 -0.01
C VAL A 141 -24.09 -16.88 -0.82
N ASP A 142 -25.27 -16.35 -0.48
CA ASP A 142 -26.48 -16.58 -1.28
C ASP A 142 -26.36 -15.84 -2.63
N PRO A 143 -26.50 -16.53 -3.78
CA PRO A 143 -26.51 -15.88 -5.11
C PRO A 143 -27.54 -14.76 -5.27
N LYS A 144 -28.63 -14.77 -4.50
CA LYS A 144 -29.67 -13.75 -4.53
C LYS A 144 -29.41 -12.55 -3.61
N GLU A 145 -28.41 -12.65 -2.71
CA GLU A 145 -28.09 -11.55 -1.79
C GLU A 145 -27.61 -10.31 -2.57
N LYS A 146 -27.97 -9.12 -2.08
CA LYS A 146 -27.49 -7.85 -2.65
C LYS A 146 -26.04 -7.62 -2.26
N VAL A 147 -25.21 -7.24 -3.23
CA VAL A 147 -23.79 -6.94 -2.99
C VAL A 147 -23.58 -5.83 -1.94
N ALA A 148 -24.53 -4.90 -1.80
CA ALA A 148 -24.45 -3.83 -0.78
C ALA A 148 -24.41 -4.35 0.67
N LYS A 149 -24.85 -5.58 0.94
CA LYS A 149 -24.88 -6.19 2.28
C LYS A 149 -23.61 -7.02 2.59
N LEU A 150 -22.77 -7.23 1.59
CA LEU A 150 -21.57 -8.05 1.74
C LEU A 150 -20.43 -7.27 2.39
N SER A 151 -19.57 -7.97 3.11
CA SER A 151 -18.27 -7.46 3.55
C SER A 151 -17.34 -7.25 2.35
N VAL A 152 -16.30 -6.45 2.54
CA VAL A 152 -15.29 -6.20 1.49
C VAL A 152 -14.63 -7.50 1.05
N SER A 153 -14.34 -8.39 1.97
CA SER A 153 -13.74 -9.70 1.67
C SER A 153 -14.69 -10.61 0.88
N GLN A 154 -15.98 -10.66 1.23
CA GLN A 154 -16.98 -11.38 0.44
C GLN A 154 -17.07 -10.81 -0.99
N MET A 155 -17.09 -9.50 -1.13
CA MET A 155 -17.07 -8.85 -2.46
C MET A 155 -15.81 -9.24 -3.26
N GLN A 156 -14.66 -9.35 -2.63
CA GLN A 156 -13.42 -9.81 -3.27
C GLN A 156 -13.57 -11.26 -3.76
N MET A 157 -14.15 -12.15 -2.96
CA MET A 157 -14.42 -13.53 -3.36
C MET A 157 -15.37 -13.60 -4.56
N ILE A 158 -16.37 -12.71 -4.65
CA ILE A 158 -17.28 -12.63 -5.81
C ILE A 158 -16.54 -12.19 -7.08
N GLU A 159 -15.62 -11.22 -7.01
CA GLU A 159 -14.80 -10.83 -8.17
C GLU A 159 -13.94 -12.01 -8.67
N ILE A 160 -13.38 -12.81 -7.76
CA ILE A 160 -12.62 -14.01 -8.10
C ILE A 160 -13.53 -15.08 -8.73
N ALA A 161 -14.71 -15.31 -8.14
CA ALA A 161 -15.72 -16.23 -8.69
C ALA A 161 -16.18 -15.79 -10.09
N LYS A 162 -16.29 -14.48 -10.32
CA LYS A 162 -16.59 -13.93 -11.64
C LYS A 162 -15.48 -14.25 -12.64
N ALA A 163 -14.21 -14.05 -12.30
CA ALA A 163 -13.08 -14.44 -13.14
C ALA A 163 -13.10 -15.97 -13.45
N PHE A 164 -13.36 -16.79 -12.45
CA PHE A 164 -13.50 -18.23 -12.57
C PHE A 164 -14.63 -18.63 -13.53
N SER A 165 -15.76 -17.93 -13.50
CA SER A 165 -16.95 -18.19 -14.34
C SER A 165 -16.75 -17.95 -15.83
N TYR A 166 -15.66 -17.26 -16.22
CA TYR A 166 -15.28 -17.09 -17.64
C TYR A 166 -14.50 -18.27 -18.19
N ASN A 167 -14.17 -19.28 -17.39
CA ASN A 167 -13.29 -20.40 -17.77
C ASN A 167 -11.98 -19.90 -18.45
N ALA A 168 -11.42 -18.84 -17.88
CA ALA A 168 -10.26 -18.16 -18.42
C ALA A 168 -9.02 -19.06 -18.48
N LYS A 169 -8.20 -18.88 -19.51
CA LYS A 169 -6.89 -19.53 -19.64
C LYS A 169 -5.80 -18.76 -18.89
N VAL A 170 -5.93 -17.43 -18.85
CA VAL A 170 -5.05 -16.55 -18.08
C VAL A 170 -5.90 -15.68 -17.14
N VAL A 171 -5.58 -15.69 -15.85
CA VAL A 171 -6.22 -14.89 -14.82
C VAL A 171 -5.22 -13.91 -14.25
N ILE A 172 -5.52 -12.62 -14.34
CA ILE A 172 -4.72 -11.54 -13.74
C ILE A 172 -5.31 -11.21 -12.37
N MET A 173 -4.48 -11.16 -11.34
CA MET A 173 -4.87 -10.79 -9.97
C MET A 173 -4.00 -9.62 -9.51
N ASP A 174 -4.60 -8.42 -9.41
CA ASP A 174 -3.90 -7.20 -9.03
C ASP A 174 -4.17 -6.89 -7.55
N GLU A 175 -3.19 -7.15 -6.69
CA GLU A 175 -3.22 -7.01 -5.23
C GLU A 175 -4.47 -7.63 -4.56
N PRO A 176 -4.80 -8.90 -4.82
CA PRO A 176 -6.07 -9.48 -4.41
C PRO A 176 -6.22 -9.65 -2.89
N THR A 177 -5.13 -9.51 -2.12
CA THR A 177 -5.11 -9.71 -0.66
C THR A 177 -5.12 -8.41 0.14
N SER A 178 -5.21 -7.25 -0.50
CA SER A 178 -5.08 -5.94 0.16
C SER A 178 -6.11 -5.66 1.25
N SER A 179 -7.29 -6.32 1.17
CA SER A 179 -8.41 -6.15 2.11
C SER A 179 -8.84 -7.44 2.79
N LEU A 180 -8.03 -8.50 2.74
CA LEU A 180 -8.33 -9.81 3.28
C LEU A 180 -7.61 -10.05 4.61
N SER A 181 -8.28 -10.75 5.53
CA SER A 181 -7.68 -11.33 6.74
C SER A 181 -6.79 -12.54 6.38
N GLU A 182 -5.92 -12.97 7.28
CA GLU A 182 -5.03 -14.13 7.06
C GLU A 182 -5.79 -15.39 6.66
N LYS A 183 -6.95 -15.68 7.31
CA LYS A 183 -7.81 -16.84 6.96
C LYS A 183 -8.37 -16.73 5.53
N GLU A 184 -8.75 -15.53 5.11
CA GLU A 184 -9.27 -15.28 3.77
C GLU A 184 -8.17 -15.33 2.71
N VAL A 185 -6.94 -14.92 3.04
CA VAL A 185 -5.76 -15.11 2.18
C VAL A 185 -5.47 -16.60 1.96
N GLU A 186 -5.53 -17.42 3.00
CA GLU A 186 -5.38 -18.87 2.88
C GLU A 186 -6.48 -19.48 1.99
N HIS A 187 -7.70 -18.99 2.10
CA HIS A 187 -8.82 -19.42 1.22
C HIS A 187 -8.56 -19.01 -0.24
N LEU A 188 -8.13 -17.77 -0.49
CA LEU A 188 -7.73 -17.33 -1.82
C LEU A 188 -6.65 -18.23 -2.42
N PHE A 189 -5.63 -18.63 -1.65
CA PHE A 189 -4.57 -19.50 -2.15
C PHE A 189 -5.10 -20.88 -2.57
N LYS A 190 -6.09 -21.43 -1.86
CA LYS A 190 -6.77 -22.66 -2.29
C LYS A 190 -7.53 -22.49 -3.61
N ILE A 191 -8.13 -21.30 -3.83
CA ILE A 191 -8.79 -20.99 -5.11
C ILE A 191 -7.75 -20.87 -6.24
N ILE A 192 -6.62 -20.24 -5.99
CA ILE A 192 -5.48 -20.15 -6.93
C ILE A 192 -5.01 -21.56 -7.32
N ASP A 193 -4.84 -22.45 -6.36
CA ASP A 193 -4.46 -23.85 -6.63
C ASP A 193 -5.51 -24.57 -7.50
N LYS A 194 -6.80 -24.38 -7.26
CA LYS A 194 -7.87 -24.94 -8.10
C LYS A 194 -7.82 -24.41 -9.54
N LEU A 195 -7.58 -23.10 -9.73
CA LEU A 195 -7.40 -22.51 -11.06
C LEU A 195 -6.16 -23.10 -11.76
N LYS A 196 -5.05 -23.22 -11.04
CA LYS A 196 -3.81 -23.82 -11.52
C LYS A 196 -4.03 -25.27 -11.98
N GLN A 197 -4.75 -26.09 -11.20
CA GLN A 197 -5.11 -27.47 -11.55
C GLN A 197 -5.97 -27.56 -12.81
N ARG A 198 -6.79 -26.56 -13.11
CA ARG A 198 -7.59 -26.47 -14.36
C ARG A 198 -6.77 -26.03 -15.59
N GLY A 199 -5.46 -25.84 -15.44
CA GLY A 199 -4.56 -25.43 -16.53
C GLY A 199 -4.49 -23.94 -16.74
N CYS A 200 -5.06 -23.12 -15.84
CA CYS A 200 -4.91 -21.67 -15.92
C CYS A 200 -3.46 -21.25 -15.64
N GLY A 201 -2.98 -20.24 -16.38
CA GLY A 201 -1.83 -19.44 -15.99
C GLY A 201 -2.31 -18.23 -15.19
N ILE A 202 -1.67 -17.91 -14.08
CA ILE A 202 -2.08 -16.82 -13.22
C ILE A 202 -0.98 -15.77 -13.21
N ILE A 203 -1.34 -14.51 -13.49
CA ILE A 203 -0.45 -13.36 -13.28
C ILE A 203 -0.82 -12.75 -11.93
N TYR A 204 0.11 -12.80 -10.98
CA TYR A 204 -0.11 -12.36 -9.61
C TYR A 204 0.71 -11.11 -9.31
N ILE A 205 0.05 -10.01 -8.95
CA ILE A 205 0.71 -8.79 -8.51
C ILE A 205 0.49 -8.65 -7.01
N SER A 206 1.57 -8.58 -6.26
CA SER A 206 1.57 -8.26 -4.85
C SER A 206 2.89 -7.59 -4.47
N HIS A 207 2.86 -6.74 -3.46
CA HIS A 207 4.05 -6.19 -2.82
C HIS A 207 4.46 -6.98 -1.56
N LYS A 208 3.68 -7.99 -1.17
CA LYS A 208 3.96 -8.88 -0.04
C LYS A 208 4.83 -10.05 -0.49
N MET A 209 6.09 -9.99 -0.15
CA MET A 209 7.07 -11.01 -0.57
C MET A 209 6.71 -12.40 -0.06
N ASP A 210 6.18 -12.52 1.15
CA ASP A 210 5.78 -13.81 1.74
C ASP A 210 4.72 -14.52 0.87
N GLU A 211 3.77 -13.78 0.28
CA GLU A 211 2.79 -14.33 -0.64
C GLU A 211 3.47 -14.85 -1.93
N ILE A 212 4.39 -14.05 -2.49
CA ILE A 212 5.11 -14.40 -3.72
C ILE A 212 5.90 -15.69 -3.54
N PHE A 213 6.68 -15.79 -2.45
CA PHE A 213 7.47 -17.00 -2.16
C PHE A 213 6.60 -18.22 -1.85
N LYS A 214 5.36 -18.01 -1.37
CA LYS A 214 4.44 -19.10 -1.01
C LYS A 214 3.74 -19.71 -2.21
N ILE A 215 3.30 -18.90 -3.19
CA ILE A 215 2.40 -19.38 -4.25
C ILE A 215 2.95 -19.26 -5.67
N CYS A 216 3.98 -18.43 -5.94
CA CYS A 216 4.47 -18.19 -7.28
C CYS A 216 5.57 -19.17 -7.69
N ASP A 217 5.60 -19.49 -8.99
CA ASP A 217 6.61 -20.34 -9.59
C ASP A 217 7.76 -19.52 -10.22
N GLU A 218 7.41 -18.43 -10.92
CA GLU A 218 8.35 -17.52 -11.60
C GLU A 218 8.01 -16.05 -11.25
N ILE A 219 9.01 -15.19 -11.36
CA ILE A 219 8.87 -13.74 -11.12
C ILE A 219 9.44 -12.97 -12.31
N THR A 220 8.65 -12.13 -12.95
CA THR A 220 9.16 -11.09 -13.86
C THR A 220 9.27 -9.77 -13.14
N ILE A 221 10.42 -9.12 -13.24
CA ILE A 221 10.74 -7.85 -12.59
C ILE A 221 10.76 -6.74 -13.65
N LEU A 222 9.93 -5.72 -13.41
CA LEU A 222 9.94 -4.47 -14.17
C LEU A 222 10.50 -3.33 -13.32
N ARG A 223 11.27 -2.46 -13.94
CA ARG A 223 11.79 -1.22 -13.34
C ARG A 223 11.85 -0.09 -14.37
N ASP A 224 11.26 1.06 -14.04
CA ASP A 224 11.20 2.25 -14.91
C ASP A 224 10.67 1.94 -16.33
N GLY A 225 9.64 1.09 -16.42
CA GLY A 225 9.03 0.64 -17.67
C GLY A 225 9.79 -0.45 -18.43
N LYS A 226 10.95 -0.89 -17.93
CA LYS A 226 11.82 -1.89 -18.59
C LYS A 226 11.69 -3.25 -17.92
N TRP A 227 11.79 -4.30 -18.71
CA TRP A 227 12.05 -5.65 -18.20
C TRP A 227 13.49 -5.75 -17.70
N ILE A 228 13.66 -6.22 -16.48
CA ILE A 228 14.97 -6.41 -15.87
C ILE A 228 15.40 -7.86 -15.95
N ASN A 229 14.55 -8.76 -15.43
CA ASN A 229 14.81 -10.19 -15.46
C ASN A 229 13.53 -10.99 -15.21
N THR A 230 13.57 -12.27 -15.55
CA THR A 230 12.59 -13.27 -15.11
C THR A 230 13.35 -14.40 -14.42
N VAL A 231 12.96 -14.71 -13.18
CA VAL A 231 13.66 -15.67 -12.32
C VAL A 231 12.69 -16.68 -11.74
N ASN A 232 13.20 -17.86 -11.41
CA ASN A 232 12.45 -18.88 -10.68
C ASN A 232 12.42 -18.52 -9.19
N VAL A 233 11.26 -18.58 -8.55
CA VAL A 233 11.08 -18.23 -7.12
C VAL A 233 11.95 -19.12 -6.23
N LYS A 234 11.99 -20.43 -6.51
CA LYS A 234 12.72 -21.41 -5.69
C LYS A 234 14.25 -21.26 -5.73
N GLU A 235 14.75 -20.58 -6.75
CA GLU A 235 16.19 -20.38 -6.99
C GLU A 235 16.64 -18.97 -6.60
N SER A 236 15.72 -18.13 -6.11
CA SER A 236 15.97 -16.71 -5.84
C SER A 236 15.85 -16.41 -4.35
N SER A 237 16.65 -15.48 -3.83
CA SER A 237 16.47 -14.93 -2.50
C SER A 237 15.67 -13.64 -2.54
N MET A 238 15.08 -13.26 -1.40
CA MET A 238 14.34 -12.01 -1.25
C MET A 238 15.22 -10.80 -1.58
N GLU A 239 16.47 -10.82 -1.13
CA GLU A 239 17.45 -9.75 -1.34
C GLU A 239 17.76 -9.56 -2.83
N GLN A 240 17.90 -10.65 -3.57
CA GLN A 240 18.14 -10.63 -5.01
C GLN A 240 16.96 -10.01 -5.75
N ILE A 241 15.72 -10.40 -5.43
CA ILE A 241 14.52 -9.88 -6.07
C ILE A 241 14.37 -8.37 -5.78
N VAL A 242 14.53 -7.98 -4.52
CA VAL A 242 14.47 -6.56 -4.10
C VAL A 242 15.59 -5.76 -4.77
N GLY A 243 16.81 -6.29 -4.85
CA GLY A 243 17.92 -5.64 -5.55
C GLY A 243 17.63 -5.37 -7.03
N MET A 244 17.02 -6.33 -7.73
CA MET A 244 16.59 -6.16 -9.12
C MET A 244 15.47 -5.13 -9.28
N MET A 245 14.52 -5.07 -8.33
CA MET A 245 13.40 -4.10 -8.34
C MET A 245 13.90 -2.67 -8.14
N VAL A 246 14.79 -2.45 -7.18
CA VAL A 246 15.28 -1.11 -6.76
C VAL A 246 16.49 -0.66 -7.60
N GLY A 247 17.25 -1.59 -8.17
CA GLY A 247 18.39 -1.29 -9.06
C GLY A 247 19.68 -0.92 -8.34
N ARG A 248 19.76 -1.16 -7.05
CA ARG A 248 20.96 -1.12 -6.23
C ARG A 248 20.95 -2.32 -5.29
N GLU A 249 22.09 -2.83 -4.94
CA GLU A 249 22.18 -3.83 -3.88
C GLU A 249 21.72 -3.16 -2.58
N LEU A 250 20.51 -3.49 -2.14
CA LEU A 250 20.08 -3.18 -0.79
C LEU A 250 20.74 -4.22 0.12
N THR A 251 21.99 -3.97 0.46
CA THR A 251 22.73 -4.80 1.44
C THR A 251 22.08 -4.74 2.82
N GLN A 252 21.18 -3.78 3.06
CA GLN A 252 20.43 -3.61 4.31
C GLN A 252 18.98 -3.18 4.00
N ARG A 253 18.03 -3.86 4.63
CA ARG A 253 16.58 -3.52 4.56
C ARG A 253 16.26 -2.17 5.18
N PHE A 254 17.03 -1.77 6.18
CA PHE A 254 16.89 -0.50 6.90
C PHE A 254 18.22 0.25 6.89
N PRO A 255 18.21 1.60 6.88
CA PRO A 255 19.43 2.38 6.98
C PRO A 255 20.10 2.14 8.34
N GLU A 256 21.42 2.31 8.38
CA GLU A 256 22.18 2.25 9.63
C GLU A 256 21.71 3.34 10.59
N LYS A 257 21.51 2.99 11.86
CA LYS A 257 21.14 3.93 12.92
C LYS A 257 22.36 4.77 13.28
N THR A 258 22.29 6.05 12.96
CA THR A 258 23.42 6.99 13.14
C THR A 258 23.04 8.16 14.03
N ASN A 259 21.81 8.24 14.49
CA ASN A 259 21.35 9.22 15.48
C ASN A 259 21.82 8.85 16.90
N THR A 260 21.83 9.82 17.78
CA THR A 260 22.16 9.60 19.22
C THR A 260 21.15 10.38 20.04
N PRO A 261 20.26 9.70 20.81
CA PRO A 261 19.34 10.33 21.73
C PRO A 261 20.08 11.13 22.80
N LYS A 262 19.60 12.36 23.07
CA LYS A 262 20.20 13.32 24.01
C LYS A 262 19.27 13.54 25.22
N GLU A 263 19.12 14.82 25.64
CA GLU A 263 18.23 15.24 26.72
C GLU A 263 16.74 15.05 26.36
N VAL A 264 15.90 14.93 27.40
CA VAL A 264 14.43 14.84 27.24
C VAL A 264 13.89 16.19 26.80
N ILE A 265 13.17 16.20 25.67
CA ILE A 265 12.53 17.40 25.12
C ILE A 265 11.02 17.40 25.28
N LEU A 266 10.37 16.22 25.21
CA LEU A 266 8.93 16.06 25.39
C LEU A 266 8.67 15.13 26.58
N GLN A 267 7.77 15.55 27.47
CA GLN A 267 7.23 14.73 28.54
C GLN A 267 5.71 14.73 28.43
N VAL A 268 5.15 13.55 28.41
CA VAL A 268 3.70 13.29 28.37
C VAL A 268 3.34 12.59 29.69
N GLU A 269 2.44 13.18 30.49
CA GLU A 269 2.07 12.69 31.80
C GLU A 269 0.56 12.44 31.88
N ASN A 270 0.16 11.21 32.20
CA ASN A 270 -1.21 10.77 32.51
C ASN A 270 -2.27 11.14 31.46
N LEU A 271 -1.90 11.07 30.16
CA LEU A 271 -2.77 11.46 29.05
C LEU A 271 -4.02 10.54 28.99
N THR A 272 -5.19 11.12 29.15
CA THR A 272 -6.48 10.44 29.09
C THR A 272 -7.43 11.19 28.17
N ALA A 273 -7.95 10.52 27.14
CA ALA A 273 -8.88 11.13 26.19
C ALA A 273 -10.30 11.23 26.77
N LYS A 274 -11.02 12.30 26.41
CA LYS A 274 -12.38 12.57 26.85
C LYS A 274 -13.39 11.52 26.37
N ASN A 275 -13.30 11.13 25.09
CA ASN A 275 -14.21 10.17 24.49
C ASN A 275 -13.60 8.77 24.49
N GLN A 276 -14.24 7.85 25.18
CA GLN A 276 -13.84 6.44 25.28
C GLN A 276 -14.67 5.56 24.33
N PRO A 277 -14.14 4.43 23.81
CA PRO A 277 -12.83 3.83 24.10
C PRO A 277 -11.67 4.53 23.36
N SER A 278 -10.66 4.97 24.12
CA SER A 278 -9.45 5.66 23.63
C SER A 278 -8.30 5.46 24.64
N ILE A 279 -7.31 6.37 24.64
CA ILE A 279 -6.16 6.31 25.54
C ILE A 279 -6.55 6.64 26.99
N GLN A 280 -5.92 5.93 27.94
CA GLN A 280 -6.12 6.07 29.40
C GLN A 280 -4.77 6.07 30.11
N ASN A 281 -4.48 7.14 30.86
CA ASN A 281 -3.31 7.27 31.74
C ASN A 281 -1.97 6.92 31.03
N VAL A 282 -1.75 7.47 29.83
CA VAL A 282 -0.53 7.23 29.07
C VAL A 282 0.54 8.25 29.45
N SER A 283 1.71 7.75 29.86
CA SER A 283 2.87 8.59 30.25
C SER A 283 4.14 8.09 29.57
N PHE A 284 4.92 8.98 28.95
CA PHE A 284 6.19 8.66 28.34
C PHE A 284 7.02 9.93 28.11
N GLU A 285 8.28 9.73 27.73
CA GLU A 285 9.22 10.79 27.38
C GLU A 285 9.82 10.55 26.01
N LEU A 286 10.13 11.63 25.30
CA LEU A 286 10.86 11.63 24.04
C LEU A 286 12.11 12.50 24.18
N ARG A 287 13.23 11.99 23.69
CA ARG A 287 14.51 12.68 23.73
C ARG A 287 14.80 13.38 22.41
N LYS A 288 15.63 14.39 22.48
CA LYS A 288 16.17 15.08 21.32
C LYS A 288 17.00 14.12 20.47
N GLY A 289 16.73 14.07 19.17
CA GLY A 289 17.42 13.14 18.27
C GLY A 289 16.99 11.68 18.42
N GLU A 290 15.92 11.38 19.15
CA GLU A 290 15.36 10.04 19.33
C GLU A 290 14.28 9.75 18.30
N ILE A 291 14.21 8.50 17.87
CA ILE A 291 13.09 7.92 17.13
C ILE A 291 12.36 6.94 18.06
N LEU A 292 11.25 7.37 18.63
CA LEU A 292 10.39 6.55 19.50
C LEU A 292 9.32 5.86 18.64
N GLY A 293 9.36 4.54 18.58
CA GLY A 293 8.33 3.73 17.93
C GLY A 293 7.09 3.58 18.82
N ILE A 294 5.91 3.48 18.22
CA ILE A 294 4.69 3.07 18.92
C ILE A 294 4.14 1.81 18.26
N ALA A 295 4.15 0.71 19.02
CA ALA A 295 3.61 -0.60 18.63
C ALA A 295 2.27 -0.88 19.30
N GLY A 296 1.54 -1.88 18.79
CA GLY A 296 0.29 -2.39 19.36
C GLY A 296 -0.56 -3.09 18.31
N LEU A 297 -1.46 -3.94 18.74
CA LEU A 297 -2.40 -4.64 17.87
C LEU A 297 -3.40 -3.67 17.23
N VAL A 298 -4.12 -4.12 16.21
CA VAL A 298 -5.21 -3.35 15.58
C VAL A 298 -6.22 -2.97 16.67
N GLY A 299 -6.57 -1.69 16.75
CA GLY A 299 -7.46 -1.16 17.79
C GLY A 299 -6.78 -0.78 19.11
N ALA A 300 -5.46 -0.93 19.26
CA ALA A 300 -4.72 -0.56 20.48
C ALA A 300 -4.68 0.94 20.79
N LYS A 301 -5.25 1.80 19.93
CA LYS A 301 -5.36 3.25 20.11
C LYS A 301 -4.02 4.00 19.99
N ARG A 302 -3.15 3.54 19.09
CA ARG A 302 -1.84 4.16 18.81
C ARG A 302 -1.99 5.58 18.24
N THR A 303 -2.82 5.75 17.21
CA THR A 303 -3.15 7.03 16.56
C THR A 303 -3.73 8.04 17.57
N ASP A 304 -4.54 7.56 18.52
CA ASP A 304 -5.19 8.41 19.52
C ASP A 304 -4.17 9.21 20.36
N ILE A 305 -2.94 8.66 20.60
CA ILE A 305 -1.86 9.35 21.32
C ILE A 305 -1.40 10.59 20.55
N VAL A 306 -1.03 10.40 19.29
CA VAL A 306 -0.48 11.51 18.47
C VAL A 306 -1.55 12.55 18.13
N GLU A 307 -2.81 12.14 17.95
CA GLU A 307 -3.95 13.05 17.81
C GLU A 307 -4.19 13.87 19.08
N ALA A 308 -4.06 13.27 20.26
CA ALA A 308 -4.19 13.97 21.54
C ALA A 308 -3.07 14.98 21.75
N ILE A 309 -1.81 14.61 21.48
CA ILE A 309 -0.67 15.52 21.54
C ILE A 309 -0.81 16.67 20.54
N PHE A 310 -1.36 16.40 19.36
CA PHE A 310 -1.55 17.41 18.31
C PHE A 310 -2.81 18.28 18.48
N GLY A 311 -3.61 18.02 19.53
CA GLY A 311 -4.82 18.82 19.82
C GLY A 311 -6.01 18.55 18.90
N VAL A 312 -6.02 17.39 18.20
CA VAL A 312 -7.17 16.92 17.41
C VAL A 312 -8.15 16.16 18.30
N ARG A 313 -7.65 15.46 19.31
CA ARG A 313 -8.43 14.69 20.28
C ARG A 313 -8.48 15.41 21.63
N GLU A 314 -9.68 15.67 22.15
CA GLU A 314 -9.85 16.29 23.45
C GLU A 314 -9.40 15.39 24.61
N LEU A 315 -8.75 15.99 25.59
CA LEU A 315 -8.28 15.34 26.80
C LEU A 315 -9.19 15.69 28.00
N THR A 316 -9.39 14.73 28.90
CA THR A 316 -9.95 14.99 30.25
C THR A 316 -8.85 15.22 31.25
N GLU A 317 -7.73 14.51 31.14
CA GLU A 317 -6.60 14.57 32.06
C GLU A 317 -5.29 14.48 31.28
N GLY A 318 -4.23 14.95 31.92
CA GLY A 318 -2.88 14.84 31.44
C GLY A 318 -2.20 16.17 31.19
N THR A 319 -0.88 16.11 31.09
CA THR A 319 -0.02 17.27 30.85
C THR A 319 1.01 16.96 29.77
N ILE A 320 1.21 17.91 28.87
CA ILE A 320 2.25 17.86 27.85
C ILE A 320 3.27 18.95 28.18
N LYS A 321 4.54 18.57 28.32
CA LYS A 321 5.64 19.49 28.59
C LYS A 321 6.66 19.44 27.44
N LEU A 322 7.02 20.59 26.90
CA LEU A 322 8.10 20.75 25.94
C LEU A 322 9.23 21.52 26.61
N HIS A 323 10.45 20.98 26.63
CA HIS A 323 11.60 21.52 27.40
C HIS A 323 11.26 21.84 28.87
N GLY A 324 10.50 20.94 29.52
CA GLY A 324 10.07 21.10 30.92
C GLY A 324 8.95 22.13 31.14
N LYS A 325 8.50 22.85 30.09
CA LYS A 325 7.42 23.82 30.18
C LYS A 325 6.11 23.20 29.69
N THR A 326 5.04 23.36 30.45
CA THR A 326 3.71 22.92 30.03
C THR A 326 3.26 23.68 28.80
N VAL A 327 2.88 22.94 27.76
CA VAL A 327 2.28 23.46 26.53
C VAL A 327 0.83 23.02 26.44
N LYS A 328 -0.03 23.87 25.86
CA LYS A 328 -1.43 23.59 25.62
C LYS A 328 -1.63 23.45 24.13
N ASN A 329 -2.09 22.29 23.70
CA ASN A 329 -2.41 21.98 22.31
C ASN A 329 -3.91 21.62 22.25
N HIS A 330 -4.80 22.61 22.35
CA HIS A 330 -6.26 22.40 22.21
C HIS A 330 -6.70 22.39 20.74
N THR A 331 -5.85 22.85 19.84
CA THR A 331 -6.08 22.87 18.40
C THR A 331 -4.79 22.51 17.64
N ALA A 332 -4.93 21.99 16.43
CA ALA A 332 -3.81 21.72 15.55
C ALA A 332 -2.92 22.96 15.29
N LEU A 333 -3.55 24.16 15.24
CA LEU A 333 -2.81 25.42 15.04
C LEU A 333 -1.92 25.74 16.25
N GLU A 334 -2.41 25.52 17.47
CA GLU A 334 -1.59 25.68 18.68
C GLU A 334 -0.44 24.70 18.71
N ALA A 335 -0.69 23.43 18.35
CA ALA A 335 0.36 22.43 18.26
C ALA A 335 1.45 22.82 17.23
N ILE A 336 1.05 23.29 16.04
CA ILE A 336 2.01 23.79 15.04
C ILE A 336 2.84 24.95 15.59
N ASN A 337 2.21 25.93 16.25
CA ASN A 337 2.91 27.06 16.84
C ASN A 337 3.85 26.64 17.99
N ASN A 338 3.55 25.55 18.68
CA ASN A 338 4.37 24.96 19.72
C ASN A 338 5.47 24.01 19.17
N GLY A 339 5.64 23.93 17.85
CA GLY A 339 6.71 23.15 17.24
C GLY A 339 6.38 21.66 17.01
N PHE A 340 5.10 21.27 16.97
CA PHE A 340 4.67 19.93 16.63
C PHE A 340 4.23 19.82 15.18
N ALA A 341 4.45 18.64 14.59
CA ALA A 341 3.93 18.28 13.29
C ALA A 341 3.36 16.85 13.31
N LEU A 342 2.30 16.60 12.55
CA LEU A 342 1.62 15.30 12.47
C LEU A 342 1.38 14.89 11.02
N VAL A 343 2.02 13.79 10.60
CA VAL A 343 1.69 13.07 9.38
C VAL A 343 0.64 12.02 9.75
N THR A 344 -0.53 12.09 9.14
CA THR A 344 -1.69 11.24 9.45
C THR A 344 -1.65 9.90 8.71
N GLU A 345 -2.26 8.85 9.28
CA GLU A 345 -2.34 7.50 8.70
C GLU A 345 -2.97 7.49 7.30
N GLU A 346 -4.14 8.14 7.15
CA GLU A 346 -4.90 8.16 5.90
C GLU A 346 -4.42 9.27 4.96
N ARG A 347 -3.40 8.94 4.14
CA ARG A 347 -2.79 9.90 3.20
C ARG A 347 -3.80 10.56 2.27
N ARG A 348 -4.73 9.79 1.65
CA ARG A 348 -5.63 10.30 0.62
C ARG A 348 -6.78 11.14 1.17
N SER A 349 -7.31 10.81 2.34
CA SER A 349 -8.46 11.49 2.93
C SER A 349 -8.08 12.68 3.80
N THR A 350 -6.99 12.57 4.56
CA THR A 350 -6.56 13.59 5.53
C THR A 350 -5.19 14.20 5.23
N GLY A 351 -4.35 13.50 4.45
CA GLY A 351 -2.97 13.93 4.18
C GLY A 351 -2.82 14.90 3.01
N ILE A 352 -3.59 14.76 1.93
CA ILE A 352 -3.43 15.55 0.69
C ILE A 352 -4.76 16.08 0.14
N TYR A 353 -4.66 17.20 -0.58
CA TYR A 353 -5.71 17.70 -1.47
C TYR A 353 -5.43 17.19 -2.87
N SER A 354 -5.95 16.02 -3.21
CA SER A 354 -5.58 15.22 -4.39
C SER A 354 -5.69 15.97 -5.72
N ASN A 355 -6.65 16.88 -5.86
CA ASN A 355 -6.92 17.64 -7.08
C ASN A 355 -6.10 18.95 -7.17
N LEU A 356 -5.31 19.27 -6.13
CA LEU A 356 -4.53 20.50 -6.08
C LEU A 356 -3.06 20.22 -6.36
N SER A 357 -2.32 21.28 -6.70
CA SER A 357 -0.90 21.22 -7.06
C SER A 357 0.01 20.80 -5.89
N ILE A 358 1.21 20.35 -6.20
CA ILE A 358 2.28 20.12 -5.22
C ILE A 358 2.55 21.42 -4.44
N GLU A 359 2.60 22.58 -5.11
CA GLU A 359 2.78 23.87 -4.47
C GLU A 359 1.75 24.11 -3.36
N PHE A 360 0.45 23.97 -3.67
CA PHE A 360 -0.59 24.14 -2.66
C PHE A 360 -0.44 23.17 -1.49
N ASN A 361 -0.23 21.88 -1.82
CA ASN A 361 -0.07 20.85 -0.82
C ASN A 361 1.17 21.01 0.07
N SER A 362 2.24 21.56 -0.46
CA SER A 362 3.47 21.85 0.31
C SER A 362 3.31 23.00 1.28
N LEU A 363 2.54 24.01 0.93
CA LEU A 363 2.54 25.30 1.63
C LEU A 363 1.39 25.48 2.63
N ILE A 364 0.32 24.70 2.53
CA ILE A 364 -0.94 24.95 3.25
C ILE A 364 -0.78 25.01 4.77
N SER A 365 0.12 24.22 5.37
CA SER A 365 0.36 24.23 6.82
C SER A 365 1.08 25.47 7.32
N ASN A 366 1.65 26.26 6.41
CA ASN A 366 2.44 27.46 6.75
C ASN A 366 2.01 28.71 5.97
N MET A 367 0.77 28.80 5.51
CA MET A 367 0.28 29.87 4.63
C MET A 367 0.48 31.27 5.19
N LYS A 368 0.44 31.45 6.52
CA LYS A 368 0.66 32.75 7.17
C LYS A 368 2.07 33.30 6.90
N SER A 369 3.07 32.46 6.75
CA SER A 369 4.46 32.89 6.50
C SER A 369 4.67 33.49 5.10
N TYR A 370 3.73 33.29 4.19
CA TYR A 370 3.76 33.82 2.82
C TYR A 370 3.02 35.15 2.66
N LEU A 371 2.41 35.65 3.73
CA LEU A 371 1.75 36.97 3.68
C LEU A 371 2.81 38.11 3.71
N THR A 372 2.68 39.02 2.77
CA THR A 372 3.40 40.28 2.79
C THR A 372 2.79 41.22 3.84
N PRO A 373 3.47 42.35 4.21
CA PRO A 373 2.88 43.38 5.09
C PRO A 373 1.49 43.86 4.63
N TRP A 374 1.26 43.82 3.32
CA TRP A 374 -0.02 44.19 2.68
C TRP A 374 -1.07 43.08 2.66
N LYS A 375 -0.82 41.98 3.39
CA LYS A 375 -1.66 40.76 3.42
C LYS A 375 -1.86 40.08 2.04
N LEU A 376 -0.97 40.33 1.08
CA LEU A 376 -0.94 39.63 -0.19
C LEU A 376 0.02 38.44 -0.11
N LEU A 377 -0.25 37.40 -0.88
CA LEU A 377 0.63 36.23 -0.93
C LEU A 377 1.90 36.51 -1.76
N SER A 378 3.06 36.20 -1.21
CA SER A 378 4.35 36.30 -1.88
C SER A 378 4.58 35.07 -2.77
N THR A 379 4.21 35.16 -4.03
CA THR A 379 4.39 34.08 -5.03
C THR A 379 5.85 33.67 -5.18
N LYS A 380 6.78 34.60 -5.03
CA LYS A 380 8.23 34.33 -5.09
C LYS A 380 8.67 33.41 -3.95
N LYS A 381 8.26 33.70 -2.71
CA LYS A 381 8.59 32.87 -1.53
C LYS A 381 7.88 31.50 -1.60
N MET A 382 6.61 31.47 -2.00
CA MET A 382 5.86 30.24 -2.21
C MET A 382 6.58 29.30 -3.18
N LYS A 383 6.99 29.82 -4.33
CA LYS A 383 7.72 29.05 -5.35
C LYS A 383 9.09 28.56 -4.86
N SER A 384 9.83 29.39 -4.14
CA SER A 384 11.12 29.02 -3.54
C SER A 384 10.99 27.88 -2.54
N ASP A 385 10.02 27.96 -1.63
CA ASP A 385 9.82 26.96 -0.58
C ASP A 385 9.25 25.63 -1.17
N THR A 386 8.39 25.72 -2.20
CA THR A 386 7.95 24.53 -2.92
C THR A 386 9.11 23.85 -3.64
N GLN A 387 10.00 24.63 -4.28
CA GLN A 387 11.18 24.06 -4.92
C GLN A 387 12.10 23.39 -3.88
N TRP A 388 12.27 24.03 -2.73
CA TRP A 388 13.01 23.43 -1.63
C TRP A 388 12.40 22.07 -1.19
N VAL A 389 11.08 21.96 -1.09
CA VAL A 389 10.42 20.66 -0.79
C VAL A 389 10.73 19.64 -1.87
N ILE A 390 10.63 20.01 -3.14
CA ILE A 390 10.89 19.11 -4.27
C ILE A 390 12.33 18.60 -4.20
N ASP A 391 13.29 19.49 -4.03
CA ASP A 391 14.73 19.17 -4.06
C ASP A 391 15.17 18.43 -2.80
N SER A 392 14.80 18.94 -1.60
CA SER A 392 15.23 18.38 -0.31
C SER A 392 14.60 17.01 -0.03
N MET A 393 13.37 16.76 -0.51
CA MET A 393 12.68 15.48 -0.38
C MET A 393 12.90 14.58 -1.59
N ASN A 394 13.66 15.00 -2.58
CA ASN A 394 13.89 14.28 -3.84
C ASN A 394 12.55 13.79 -4.45
N VAL A 395 11.60 14.73 -4.64
CA VAL A 395 10.28 14.42 -5.20
C VAL A 395 10.38 14.32 -6.71
N LYS A 396 10.07 13.16 -7.26
CA LYS A 396 10.04 12.95 -8.72
C LYS A 396 8.77 13.57 -9.31
N THR A 397 8.90 14.75 -9.92
CA THR A 397 7.79 15.49 -10.54
C THR A 397 8.27 16.35 -11.72
N PRO A 398 7.43 16.52 -12.78
CA PRO A 398 7.75 17.43 -13.87
C PRO A 398 7.74 18.91 -13.47
N SER A 399 6.92 19.31 -12.48
CA SER A 399 6.71 20.71 -12.10
C SER A 399 6.06 20.84 -10.73
N HIS A 400 6.29 21.97 -10.05
CA HIS A 400 5.58 22.35 -8.82
C HIS A 400 4.05 22.51 -9.01
N ARG A 401 3.60 22.72 -10.26
CA ARG A 401 2.18 22.82 -10.63
C ARG A 401 1.50 21.47 -10.87
N THR A 402 2.26 20.40 -10.92
CA THR A 402 1.71 19.04 -11.09
C THR A 402 0.70 18.74 -9.98
N THR A 403 -0.43 18.16 -10.33
CA THR A 403 -1.45 17.72 -9.38
C THR A 403 -0.89 16.59 -8.52
N ILE A 404 -0.96 16.72 -7.19
CA ILE A 404 -0.35 15.75 -6.26
C ILE A 404 -0.96 14.34 -6.42
N GLY A 405 -2.24 14.25 -6.78
CA GLY A 405 -2.93 12.97 -7.00
C GLY A 405 -2.32 12.13 -8.12
N SER A 406 -1.58 12.72 -9.07
CA SER A 406 -0.91 11.99 -10.16
C SER A 406 0.45 11.41 -9.77
N LEU A 407 0.99 11.75 -8.60
CA LEU A 407 2.26 11.23 -8.10
C LEU A 407 2.11 9.83 -7.52
N SER A 408 3.20 9.05 -7.51
CA SER A 408 3.28 7.80 -6.75
C SER A 408 3.11 8.03 -5.24
N GLY A 409 2.69 6.99 -4.50
CA GLY A 409 2.48 7.07 -3.06
C GLY A 409 3.70 7.58 -2.28
N GLY A 410 4.90 7.12 -2.63
CA GLY A 410 6.14 7.58 -2.02
C GLY A 410 6.41 9.07 -2.27
N ASN A 411 6.18 9.58 -3.48
CA ASN A 411 6.34 11.00 -3.79
C ASN A 411 5.28 11.87 -3.10
N GLN A 412 4.03 11.40 -2.99
CA GLN A 412 3.00 12.08 -2.19
C GLN A 412 3.44 12.21 -0.73
N GLN A 413 3.96 11.13 -0.14
CA GLN A 413 4.42 11.09 1.25
C GLN A 413 5.58 12.06 1.50
N LYS A 414 6.53 12.12 0.57
CA LYS A 414 7.65 13.08 0.60
C LYS A 414 7.16 14.54 0.60
N VAL A 415 6.14 14.85 -0.21
CA VAL A 415 5.52 16.19 -0.21
C VAL A 415 4.85 16.49 1.14
N ILE A 416 4.17 15.51 1.76
CA ILE A 416 3.55 15.68 3.08
C ILE A 416 4.61 15.93 4.15
N ILE A 417 5.67 15.14 4.19
CA ILE A 417 6.77 15.35 5.15
C ILE A 417 7.42 16.73 4.91
N GLY A 418 7.72 17.08 3.65
CA GLY A 418 8.27 18.37 3.29
C GLY A 418 7.39 19.55 3.71
N ARG A 419 6.06 19.44 3.58
CA ARG A 419 5.06 20.40 4.10
C ARG A 419 5.30 20.71 5.58
N TRP A 420 5.42 19.65 6.38
CA TRP A 420 5.62 19.79 7.80
C TRP A 420 7.00 20.34 8.15
N LEU A 421 8.05 20.00 7.41
CA LEU A 421 9.39 20.55 7.63
C LEU A 421 9.45 22.06 7.37
N LEU A 422 8.61 22.61 6.49
CA LEU A 422 8.48 24.06 6.30
C LEU A 422 7.94 24.80 7.54
N THR A 423 7.28 24.13 8.47
CA THR A 423 6.89 24.70 9.76
C THR A 423 8.00 24.64 10.81
N GLN A 424 9.15 24.05 10.48
CA GLN A 424 10.32 23.88 11.35
C GLN A 424 10.01 23.20 12.69
N PRO A 425 9.31 22.04 12.70
CA PRO A 425 8.90 21.40 13.95
C PRO A 425 10.11 20.91 14.75
N GLU A 426 9.99 20.89 16.08
CA GLU A 426 10.90 20.19 16.99
C GLU A 426 10.52 18.73 17.15
N ILE A 427 9.21 18.45 17.18
CA ILE A 427 8.61 17.12 17.32
C ILE A 427 7.88 16.78 16.03
N LEU A 428 8.28 15.68 15.40
CA LEU A 428 7.63 15.16 14.21
C LEU A 428 6.96 13.81 14.54
N MET A 429 5.64 13.77 14.44
CA MET A 429 4.84 12.57 14.64
C MET A 429 4.42 12.00 13.29
N LEU A 430 4.74 10.73 13.06
CA LEU A 430 4.56 10.02 11.80
C LEU A 430 3.65 8.82 12.05
N ASP A 431 2.40 8.89 11.63
CA ASP A 431 1.45 7.79 11.75
C ASP A 431 1.41 6.99 10.45
N GLU A 432 1.89 5.74 10.49
CA GLU A 432 2.03 4.81 9.37
C GLU A 432 2.69 5.48 8.12
N PRO A 433 3.89 6.09 8.26
CA PRO A 433 4.46 6.93 7.19
C PRO A 433 4.79 6.17 5.90
N THR A 434 4.84 4.86 5.95
CA THR A 434 5.23 3.98 4.85
C THR A 434 4.10 3.10 4.32
N ARG A 435 2.88 3.27 4.83
CA ARG A 435 1.71 2.49 4.44
C ARG A 435 1.35 2.71 2.97
N GLY A 436 1.26 1.61 2.21
CA GLY A 436 0.92 1.65 0.78
C GLY A 436 1.99 2.31 -0.09
N ILE A 437 3.25 2.21 0.32
CA ILE A 437 4.43 2.71 -0.40
C ILE A 437 5.28 1.50 -0.81
N ASP A 438 5.93 1.59 -1.97
CA ASP A 438 6.85 0.56 -2.46
C ASP A 438 8.15 0.49 -1.63
N ILE A 439 8.85 -0.65 -1.74
CA ILE A 439 10.01 -0.96 -0.90
C ILE A 439 11.14 0.07 -1.06
N GLY A 440 11.40 0.54 -2.28
CA GLY A 440 12.45 1.53 -2.53
C GLY A 440 12.13 2.88 -1.92
N ALA A 441 10.88 3.34 -2.06
CA ALA A 441 10.45 4.59 -1.45
C ALA A 441 10.33 4.49 0.08
N LYS A 442 9.99 3.31 0.66
CA LYS A 442 10.07 3.07 2.11
C LYS A 442 11.49 3.33 2.64
N PHE A 443 12.50 2.75 1.97
CA PHE A 443 13.89 2.94 2.37
C PHE A 443 14.31 4.42 2.36
N GLU A 444 13.90 5.19 1.34
CA GLU A 444 14.18 6.63 1.26
C GLU A 444 13.51 7.41 2.41
N ILE A 445 12.29 7.00 2.83
CA ILE A 445 11.61 7.59 3.99
C ILE A 445 12.34 7.25 5.29
N TYR A 446 12.82 6.01 5.47
CA TYR A 446 13.62 5.66 6.65
C TYR A 446 14.93 6.45 6.72
N GLN A 447 15.61 6.63 5.58
CA GLN A 447 16.80 7.49 5.52
C GLN A 447 16.48 8.92 5.93
N LEU A 448 15.37 9.49 5.43
CA LEU A 448 14.92 10.81 5.80
C LEU A 448 14.64 10.94 7.31
N ILE A 449 13.96 9.94 7.89
CA ILE A 449 13.67 9.90 9.33
C ILE A 449 14.97 9.88 10.15
N GLN A 450 15.95 9.06 9.76
CA GLN A 450 17.27 9.01 10.41
C GLN A 450 18.02 10.34 10.31
N GLU A 451 18.00 10.97 9.13
CA GLU A 451 18.63 12.28 8.94
C GLU A 451 17.97 13.39 9.78
N LEU A 452 16.65 13.35 9.95
CA LEU A 452 15.94 14.31 10.79
C LEU A 452 16.27 14.11 12.28
N ALA A 453 16.36 12.87 12.73
CA ALA A 453 16.81 12.56 14.10
C ALA A 453 18.25 13.03 14.33
N LYS A 454 19.17 12.82 13.37
CA LYS A 454 20.53 13.36 13.39
C LYS A 454 20.57 14.89 13.52
N LYS A 455 19.57 15.58 12.96
CA LYS A 455 19.40 17.04 13.07
C LYS A 455 18.66 17.45 14.35
N ASP A 456 18.73 16.59 15.39
CA ASP A 456 18.18 16.86 16.69
C ASP A 456 16.65 16.98 16.76
N LYS A 457 15.90 16.45 15.80
CA LYS A 457 14.44 16.37 15.88
C LYS A 457 14.02 15.20 16.76
N GLY A 458 13.02 15.39 17.60
CA GLY A 458 12.35 14.27 18.27
C GLY A 458 11.31 13.66 17.33
N ILE A 459 11.35 12.35 17.14
CA ILE A 459 10.45 11.67 16.18
C ILE A 459 9.63 10.61 16.91
N ILE A 460 8.32 10.63 16.71
CA ILE A 460 7.41 9.55 17.10
C ILE A 460 6.96 8.86 15.84
N MET A 461 7.18 7.56 15.72
CA MET A 461 6.81 6.76 14.55
C MET A 461 5.85 5.64 14.94
N ILE A 462 4.62 5.68 14.44
CA ILE A 462 3.67 4.57 14.54
C ILE A 462 3.85 3.70 13.30
N SER A 463 3.95 2.37 13.49
CA SER A 463 3.89 1.42 12.40
C SER A 463 3.19 0.13 12.84
N SER A 464 2.39 -0.43 11.95
CA SER A 464 1.82 -1.78 12.06
C SER A 464 2.82 -2.88 11.65
N GLU A 465 3.88 -2.50 10.93
CA GLU A 465 4.93 -3.42 10.49
C GLU A 465 6.03 -3.51 11.56
N MET A 466 6.04 -4.59 12.35
CA MET A 466 7.02 -4.80 13.42
C MET A 466 8.48 -4.69 12.96
N PRO A 467 8.86 -5.22 11.77
CA PRO A 467 10.21 -5.05 11.26
C PRO A 467 10.63 -3.57 11.05
N GLU A 468 9.70 -2.67 10.72
CA GLU A 468 10.00 -1.24 10.58
C GLU A 468 10.38 -0.64 11.94
N LEU A 469 9.59 -0.93 12.99
CA LEU A 469 9.88 -0.45 14.33
C LEU A 469 11.24 -0.97 14.82
N LEU A 470 11.51 -2.27 14.67
CA LEU A 470 12.79 -2.87 15.04
C LEU A 470 13.98 -2.33 14.24
N GLY A 471 13.76 -2.02 12.95
CA GLY A 471 14.81 -1.53 12.05
C GLY A 471 15.14 -0.04 12.20
N VAL A 472 14.16 0.80 12.57
CA VAL A 472 14.28 2.26 12.47
C VAL A 472 14.34 2.96 13.82
N THR A 473 13.66 2.44 14.86
CA THR A 473 13.46 3.16 16.12
C THR A 473 14.50 2.84 17.21
N ASP A 474 14.69 3.73 18.19
CA ASP A 474 15.61 3.56 19.32
C ASP A 474 14.94 2.84 20.49
N ARG A 475 13.71 3.23 20.80
CA ARG A 475 12.84 2.59 21.79
C ARG A 475 11.46 2.37 21.19
N ILE A 476 10.72 1.42 21.74
CA ILE A 476 9.35 1.10 21.32
C ILE A 476 8.43 1.19 22.53
N LEU A 477 7.45 2.08 22.45
CA LEU A 477 6.30 2.19 23.32
C LEU A 477 5.24 1.22 22.85
N VAL A 478 4.80 0.29 23.70
CA VAL A 478 3.81 -0.73 23.32
C VAL A 478 2.47 -0.39 23.96
N MET A 479 1.45 -0.28 23.10
CA MET A 479 0.07 -0.02 23.50
C MET A 479 -0.75 -1.30 23.50
N SER A 480 -1.62 -1.43 24.50
CA SER A 480 -2.62 -2.50 24.59
C SER A 480 -3.94 -1.91 25.07
N ASN A 481 -4.99 -2.01 24.24
CA ASN A 481 -6.34 -1.56 24.57
C ASN A 481 -6.41 -0.16 25.23
N GLY A 482 -5.74 0.83 24.63
CA GLY A 482 -5.72 2.23 25.08
C GLY A 482 -4.79 2.54 26.26
N LYS A 483 -4.05 1.55 26.79
CA LYS A 483 -3.13 1.70 27.91
C LYS A 483 -1.69 1.44 27.48
N LEU A 484 -0.75 2.09 28.16
CA LEU A 484 0.67 1.79 28.02
C LEU A 484 0.99 0.43 28.67
N ALA A 485 1.41 -0.53 27.85
CA ALA A 485 1.79 -1.87 28.33
C ALA A 485 3.25 -1.96 28.76
N GLY A 486 4.14 -1.18 28.12
CA GLY A 486 5.57 -1.09 28.44
C GLY A 486 6.33 -0.25 27.41
N ILE A 487 7.58 0.08 27.73
CA ILE A 487 8.54 0.72 26.82
C ILE A 487 9.80 -0.13 26.82
N VAL A 488 10.27 -0.53 25.63
CA VAL A 488 11.44 -1.40 25.46
C VAL A 488 12.50 -0.72 24.60
N GLU A 489 13.78 -1.04 24.86
CA GLU A 489 14.87 -0.63 23.98
C GLU A 489 14.91 -1.53 22.75
N THR A 490 14.87 -0.95 21.55
CA THR A 490 14.78 -1.72 20.30
C THR A 490 15.95 -2.68 20.11
N ALA A 491 17.14 -2.33 20.57
CA ALA A 491 18.33 -3.18 20.46
C ALA A 491 18.32 -4.41 21.39
N LYS A 492 17.41 -4.46 22.38
CA LYS A 492 17.37 -5.50 23.41
C LYS A 492 16.07 -6.31 23.41
N THR A 493 15.16 -6.02 22.52
CA THR A 493 13.83 -6.65 22.46
C THR A 493 13.66 -7.53 21.22
N SER A 494 12.63 -8.36 21.23
CA SER A 494 12.22 -9.19 20.10
C SER A 494 10.77 -8.91 19.68
N GLN A 495 10.39 -9.39 18.52
CA GLN A 495 9.01 -9.29 18.05
C GLN A 495 8.04 -10.00 19.01
N GLU A 496 8.44 -11.13 19.56
CA GLU A 496 7.63 -11.93 20.48
C GLU A 496 7.35 -11.16 21.78
N GLU A 497 8.37 -10.50 22.35
CA GLU A 497 8.22 -9.70 23.56
C GLU A 497 7.27 -8.51 23.34
N ILE A 498 7.39 -7.82 22.20
CA ILE A 498 6.49 -6.72 21.84
C ILE A 498 5.05 -7.22 21.69
N LEU A 499 4.84 -8.39 21.05
CA LEU A 499 3.51 -8.98 20.90
C LEU A 499 2.90 -9.41 22.25
N GLN A 500 3.70 -9.97 23.18
CA GLN A 500 3.26 -10.29 24.54
C GLN A 500 2.79 -9.03 25.28
N LEU A 501 3.55 -7.94 25.20
CA LEU A 501 3.16 -6.65 25.77
C LEU A 501 1.87 -6.11 25.12
N ALA A 502 1.76 -6.19 23.80
CA ALA A 502 0.58 -5.72 23.05
C ALA A 502 -0.71 -6.49 23.40
N ALA A 503 -0.59 -7.71 23.90
CA ALA A 503 -1.73 -8.54 24.35
C ALA A 503 -2.07 -8.38 25.83
N LYS A 504 -1.31 -7.59 26.61
CA LYS A 504 -1.37 -7.54 28.08
C LYS A 504 -2.73 -7.14 28.67
N TYR A 505 -3.49 -6.32 27.96
CA TYR A 505 -4.78 -5.77 28.44
C TYR A 505 -5.96 -6.13 27.49
N LEU A 506 -5.83 -7.22 26.74
CA LEU A 506 -6.91 -7.77 25.91
C LEU A 506 -7.96 -8.50 26.74
#